data_1c2fed64d671c5f32206ff65206f6f33
#
_entry.id   1c2fed64d671c5f32206ff65206f6f33
#
_cell.length_a   1.000
_cell.length_b   1.000
_cell.length_c   1.000
_cell.angle_alpha   90.00
_cell.angle_beta   90.00
_cell.angle_gamma   90.00
#
_symmetry.space_group_name_H-M   'P 1'
#
loop_
_entity.id
_entity.type
_entity.pdbx_description
1 polymer ?
#
loop_
_entity_poly.entity_id
_entity_poly.type
_entity_poly.pdbx_seq_one_letter_code
_entity_poly.pdbx_strand_id
1 'polypeptide(L)'
;MKRPGRRRSVLALALLILAPTLAAAETLGEAYRRINPSVVVIRAKGSEVTEEGVSRFREIGSGVLISADGKVATAAHVVHTMEEVAVEFLGEDPAPARVIASEPRADISILQVSVVPRDAVVTKLTDSDPIRVGDTIFIVGAPYGLAHSLSAGIISARWEPDTVNRDFPLAEFFQTDAVINTGNSGGPMFTRAGELIGIVSHNITKSGGSEGLGFVVTSNTVRKLLLEQNRRWYGLDLMLVTGGMAEALKVPQPGGFLVKQVVKESLAGQIGLRGGSRMGIVEGQHLVVGGDIILAVQDMTVASNEDMAKVLKTLEKIKPGDELRVKILRDEKVEELITKFPAR
;
A
#
# COMPACT_ATOMS: atom_id res chain seq x y z
N MET A 1 66.91 53.76 -53.79
CA MET A 1 66.58 53.36 -52.40
C MET A 1 65.08 53.06 -52.37
N LYS A 2 64.70 51.74 -52.33
CA LYS A 2 63.31 51.30 -52.27
C LYS A 2 63.04 50.83 -50.83
N ARG A 3 62.01 51.39 -50.19
CA ARG A 3 61.53 50.99 -48.84
C ARG A 3 60.66 49.72 -48.92
N PRO A 4 60.82 48.73 -48.00
CA PRO A 4 59.98 47.52 -48.01
C PRO A 4 58.63 47.82 -47.36
N GLY A 5 57.55 47.34 -48.02
CA GLY A 5 56.18 47.44 -47.53
C GLY A 5 55.90 46.45 -46.39
N ARG A 6 55.34 46.98 -45.28
CA ARG A 6 54.82 46.18 -44.14
C ARG A 6 53.51 45.47 -44.53
N ARG A 7 53.56 44.16 -44.60
CA ARG A 7 52.36 43.28 -44.65
C ARG A 7 51.71 43.30 -43.29
N ARG A 8 50.50 43.76 -43.15
CA ARG A 8 49.65 43.60 -41.94
C ARG A 8 48.96 42.28 -42.08
N SER A 9 49.33 41.32 -41.23
CA SER A 9 48.58 40.04 -41.05
C SER A 9 47.34 40.32 -40.18
N VAL A 10 46.15 40.16 -40.75
CA VAL A 10 44.88 40.19 -40.03
C VAL A 10 44.62 38.79 -39.49
N LEU A 11 44.79 38.63 -38.20
CA LEU A 11 44.43 37.37 -37.48
C LEU A 11 42.91 37.38 -37.31
N ALA A 12 42.18 36.58 -38.06
CA ALA A 12 40.77 36.36 -37.87
C ALA A 12 40.55 35.38 -36.70
N LEU A 13 40.13 35.93 -35.57
CA LEU A 13 39.76 35.14 -34.38
C LEU A 13 38.37 34.55 -34.63
N ALA A 14 38.29 33.27 -35.00
CA ALA A 14 37.03 32.55 -35.12
C ALA A 14 36.51 32.22 -33.72
N LEU A 15 35.48 32.97 -33.28
CA LEU A 15 34.75 32.71 -32.05
C LEU A 15 33.82 31.51 -32.27
N LEU A 16 34.22 30.34 -31.76
CA LEU A 16 33.37 29.14 -31.76
C LEU A 16 32.28 29.36 -30.69
N ILE A 17 31.06 29.76 -31.10
CA ILE A 17 29.89 29.80 -30.23
C ILE A 17 29.44 28.38 -29.97
N LEU A 18 29.82 27.80 -28.80
CA LEU A 18 29.27 26.59 -28.29
C LEU A 18 27.82 26.88 -27.83
N ALA A 19 26.84 26.68 -28.73
CA ALA A 19 25.45 26.75 -28.35
C ALA A 19 25.16 25.60 -27.38
N PRO A 20 24.68 25.84 -26.14
CA PRO A 20 24.25 24.76 -25.27
C PRO A 20 23.09 24.04 -25.99
N THR A 21 23.27 22.77 -26.29
CA THR A 21 22.18 21.90 -26.69
C THR A 21 21.23 21.81 -25.48
N LEU A 22 20.14 22.58 -25.51
CA LEU A 22 19.00 22.40 -24.63
C LEU A 22 18.52 20.95 -24.89
N ALA A 23 18.89 20.02 -24.02
CA ALA A 23 18.26 18.71 -23.99
C ALA A 23 16.75 18.97 -23.84
N ALA A 24 15.97 18.58 -24.83
CA ALA A 24 14.51 18.70 -24.76
C ALA A 24 14.05 17.93 -23.52
N ALA A 25 13.28 18.59 -22.66
CA ALA A 25 12.72 17.93 -21.49
C ALA A 25 11.86 16.72 -21.94
N GLU A 26 12.06 15.57 -21.30
CA GLU A 26 11.29 14.36 -21.57
C GLU A 26 9.78 14.67 -21.57
N THR A 27 9.06 14.23 -22.59
CA THR A 27 7.60 14.37 -22.65
C THR A 27 6.93 13.37 -21.70
N LEU A 28 5.71 13.66 -21.28
CA LEU A 28 4.91 12.75 -20.45
C LEU A 28 4.75 11.36 -21.12
N GLY A 29 4.57 11.32 -22.44
CA GLY A 29 4.46 10.08 -23.20
C GLY A 29 5.75 9.26 -23.24
N GLU A 30 6.91 9.89 -23.20
CA GLU A 30 8.21 9.21 -23.13
C GLU A 30 8.44 8.67 -21.72
N ALA A 31 8.20 9.48 -20.69
CA ALA A 31 8.25 9.03 -19.29
C ALA A 31 7.33 7.83 -19.07
N TYR A 32 6.07 7.91 -19.52
CA TYR A 32 5.12 6.79 -19.45
C TYR A 32 5.67 5.52 -20.11
N ARG A 33 6.13 5.58 -21.38
CA ARG A 33 6.66 4.38 -22.06
C ARG A 33 7.82 3.74 -21.32
N ARG A 34 8.65 4.55 -20.68
CA ARG A 34 9.81 4.09 -19.91
C ARG A 34 9.42 3.38 -18.63
N ILE A 35 8.41 3.92 -17.88
CA ILE A 35 8.06 3.36 -16.56
C ILE A 35 6.92 2.34 -16.64
N ASN A 36 6.11 2.33 -17.68
CA ASN A 36 4.93 1.49 -17.79
C ASN A 36 5.21 -0.02 -17.57
N PRO A 37 6.36 -0.60 -17.98
CA PRO A 37 6.68 -2.00 -17.66
C PRO A 37 6.95 -2.27 -16.17
N SER A 38 6.97 -1.25 -15.31
CA SER A 38 7.01 -1.41 -13.85
C SER A 38 5.64 -1.57 -13.22
N VAL A 39 4.58 -1.15 -13.94
CA VAL A 39 3.21 -1.16 -13.42
C VAL A 39 2.57 -2.53 -13.65
N VAL A 40 1.83 -3.00 -12.69
CA VAL A 40 1.15 -4.30 -12.74
C VAL A 40 -0.33 -4.15 -12.42
N VAL A 41 -1.13 -5.06 -12.96
CA VAL A 41 -2.52 -5.26 -12.54
C VAL A 41 -2.54 -6.31 -11.43
N ILE A 42 -3.31 -6.05 -10.39
CA ILE A 42 -3.52 -6.99 -9.27
C ILE A 42 -4.94 -7.53 -9.38
N ARG A 43 -5.04 -8.86 -9.34
CA ARG A 43 -6.31 -9.58 -9.27
C ARG A 43 -6.37 -10.33 -7.96
N ALA A 44 -7.31 -9.98 -7.12
CA ALA A 44 -7.48 -10.60 -5.82
C ALA A 44 -8.85 -11.26 -5.70
N LYS A 45 -8.93 -12.34 -4.92
CA LYS A 45 -10.16 -13.02 -4.57
C LYS A 45 -10.25 -13.11 -3.06
N GLY A 46 -11.40 -12.78 -2.54
CA GLY A 46 -11.69 -12.83 -1.13
C GLY A 46 -13.09 -13.36 -0.86
N SER A 47 -13.37 -13.51 0.42
CA SER A 47 -14.72 -13.79 0.92
C SER A 47 -15.07 -12.82 2.04
N GLU A 48 -16.35 -12.53 2.19
CA GLU A 48 -16.90 -11.70 3.27
C GLU A 48 -18.12 -12.36 3.87
N VAL A 49 -18.35 -12.10 5.14
CA VAL A 49 -19.53 -12.57 5.85
C VAL A 49 -20.63 -11.54 5.64
N THR A 50 -21.76 -11.98 5.07
CA THR A 50 -22.95 -11.19 4.84
C THR A 50 -24.13 -11.73 5.68
N GLU A 51 -25.29 -11.06 5.64
CA GLU A 51 -26.51 -11.56 6.30
C GLU A 51 -27.00 -12.87 5.67
N GLU A 52 -26.71 -13.09 4.39
CA GLU A 52 -27.10 -14.29 3.63
C GLU A 52 -26.10 -15.45 3.76
N GLY A 53 -24.95 -15.21 4.43
CA GLY A 53 -23.86 -16.17 4.59
C GLY A 53 -22.52 -15.66 4.07
N VAL A 54 -21.67 -16.55 3.60
CA VAL A 54 -20.34 -16.19 3.05
C VAL A 54 -20.46 -15.91 1.56
N SER A 55 -20.17 -14.68 1.16
CA SER A 55 -20.11 -14.23 -0.23
C SER A 55 -18.67 -14.18 -0.71
N ARG A 56 -18.41 -14.62 -1.96
CA ARG A 56 -17.11 -14.50 -2.61
C ARG A 56 -17.10 -13.33 -3.56
N PHE A 57 -16.03 -12.56 -3.55
CA PHE A 57 -15.87 -11.42 -4.43
C PHE A 57 -14.49 -11.40 -5.10
N ARG A 58 -14.35 -10.55 -6.10
CA ARG A 58 -13.09 -10.28 -6.80
C ARG A 58 -12.81 -8.80 -6.74
N GLU A 59 -11.54 -8.49 -6.50
CA GLU A 59 -11.03 -7.11 -6.53
C GLU A 59 -9.99 -6.97 -7.64
N ILE A 60 -10.00 -5.82 -8.30
CA ILE A 60 -8.99 -5.43 -9.28
C ILE A 60 -8.34 -4.16 -8.77
N GLY A 61 -7.02 -4.19 -8.69
CA GLY A 61 -6.20 -3.04 -8.35
C GLY A 61 -4.98 -2.96 -9.23
N SER A 62 -4.09 -2.09 -8.83
CA SER A 62 -2.82 -1.84 -9.49
C SER A 62 -1.66 -1.97 -8.50
N GLY A 63 -0.45 -2.06 -9.02
CA GLY A 63 0.76 -2.07 -8.22
C GLY A 63 1.97 -1.61 -9.03
N VAL A 64 3.10 -1.52 -8.37
CA VAL A 64 4.37 -1.15 -9.00
C VAL A 64 5.51 -2.02 -8.50
N LEU A 65 6.32 -2.55 -9.42
CA LEU A 65 7.52 -3.33 -9.12
C LEU A 65 8.61 -2.40 -8.56
N ILE A 66 9.02 -2.64 -7.31
CA ILE A 66 9.99 -1.79 -6.59
C ILE A 66 11.35 -2.47 -6.35
N SER A 67 11.48 -3.74 -6.69
CA SER A 67 12.74 -4.47 -6.56
C SER A 67 12.89 -5.59 -7.57
N ALA A 68 14.13 -5.92 -7.93
CA ALA A 68 14.44 -6.98 -8.89
C ALA A 68 14.15 -8.40 -8.34
N ASP A 69 14.06 -8.57 -7.03
CA ASP A 69 13.65 -9.81 -6.37
C ASP A 69 12.12 -9.99 -6.34
N GLY A 70 11.36 -9.11 -6.98
CA GLY A 70 9.92 -9.27 -7.20
C GLY A 70 9.02 -8.67 -6.10
N LYS A 71 9.47 -7.61 -5.41
CA LYS A 71 8.58 -6.86 -4.52
C LYS A 71 7.74 -5.88 -5.31
N VAL A 72 6.42 -5.95 -5.11
CA VAL A 72 5.42 -5.06 -5.70
C VAL A 72 4.73 -4.28 -4.59
N ALA A 73 4.77 -2.94 -4.67
CA ALA A 73 4.02 -2.08 -3.76
C ALA A 73 2.59 -1.89 -4.28
N THR A 74 1.61 -1.87 -3.37
CA THR A 74 0.18 -1.69 -3.67
C THR A 74 -0.57 -1.14 -2.45
N ALA A 75 -1.89 -0.89 -2.59
CA ALA A 75 -2.77 -0.52 -1.49
C ALA A 75 -3.16 -1.74 -0.64
N ALA A 76 -3.31 -1.53 0.67
CA ALA A 76 -3.66 -2.63 1.57
C ALA A 76 -5.07 -3.15 1.33
N HIS A 77 -6.05 -2.28 1.12
CA HIS A 77 -7.44 -2.69 0.92
C HIS A 77 -7.62 -3.61 -0.31
N VAL A 78 -6.70 -3.57 -1.29
CA VAL A 78 -6.74 -4.47 -2.46
C VAL A 78 -6.33 -5.90 -2.11
N VAL A 79 -5.47 -6.12 -1.09
CA VAL A 79 -4.82 -7.42 -0.89
C VAL A 79 -4.78 -7.94 0.55
N HIS A 80 -5.01 -7.09 1.55
CA HIS A 80 -4.69 -7.38 2.95
C HIS A 80 -5.39 -8.64 3.51
N THR A 81 -6.67 -8.83 3.17
CA THR A 81 -7.49 -9.95 3.63
C THR A 81 -7.91 -10.89 2.51
N MET A 82 -7.26 -10.81 1.36
CA MET A 82 -7.57 -11.65 0.21
C MET A 82 -6.98 -13.06 0.37
N GLU A 83 -7.75 -14.06 -0.06
CA GLU A 83 -7.37 -15.48 -0.02
C GLU A 83 -6.41 -15.84 -1.17
N GLU A 84 -6.62 -15.25 -2.33
CA GLU A 84 -5.80 -15.42 -3.52
C GLU A 84 -5.42 -14.07 -4.10
N VAL A 85 -4.14 -13.90 -4.42
CA VAL A 85 -3.62 -12.71 -5.09
C VAL A 85 -2.78 -13.13 -6.28
N ALA A 86 -3.03 -12.52 -7.43
CA ALA A 86 -2.23 -12.67 -8.64
C ALA A 86 -1.80 -11.30 -9.17
N VAL A 87 -0.61 -11.25 -9.74
CA VAL A 87 -0.01 -10.06 -10.36
C VAL A 87 0.18 -10.32 -11.85
N GLU A 88 -0.29 -9.39 -12.67
CA GLU A 88 -0.20 -9.42 -14.13
C GLU A 88 0.72 -8.29 -14.59
N PHE A 89 1.88 -8.65 -15.14
CA PHE A 89 2.80 -7.71 -15.76
C PHE A 89 2.36 -7.40 -17.20
N LEU A 90 2.87 -6.29 -17.75
CA LEU A 90 2.57 -5.87 -19.12
C LEU A 90 2.91 -6.98 -20.13
N GLY A 91 1.86 -7.48 -20.83
CA GLY A 91 2.02 -8.52 -21.85
C GLY A 91 2.19 -9.95 -21.34
N GLU A 92 2.07 -10.17 -20.03
CA GLU A 92 2.22 -11.48 -19.40
C GLU A 92 0.90 -11.98 -18.81
N ASP A 93 0.80 -13.28 -18.60
CA ASP A 93 -0.32 -13.88 -17.88
C ASP A 93 -0.23 -13.60 -16.36
N PRO A 94 -1.37 -13.54 -15.63
CA PRO A 94 -1.37 -13.38 -14.19
C PRO A 94 -0.61 -14.49 -13.46
N ALA A 95 0.37 -14.12 -12.62
CA ALA A 95 1.16 -15.02 -11.80
C ALA A 95 0.78 -14.89 -10.31
N PRO A 96 0.76 -16.00 -9.53
CA PRO A 96 0.49 -15.95 -8.09
C PRO A 96 1.47 -15.05 -7.35
N ALA A 97 0.95 -14.30 -6.38
CA ALA A 97 1.73 -13.47 -5.49
C ALA A 97 1.32 -13.67 -4.02
N ARG A 98 2.21 -13.35 -3.10
CA ARG A 98 1.94 -13.42 -1.65
C ARG A 98 2.11 -12.06 -1.01
N VAL A 99 1.23 -11.70 -0.08
CA VAL A 99 1.43 -10.53 0.78
C VAL A 99 2.55 -10.84 1.76
N ILE A 100 3.60 -10.03 1.81
CA ILE A 100 4.74 -10.20 2.71
C ILE A 100 4.81 -9.13 3.80
N ALA A 101 4.26 -7.94 3.52
CA ALA A 101 4.16 -6.84 4.46
C ALA A 101 2.85 -6.07 4.20
N SER A 102 2.23 -5.57 5.27
CA SER A 102 1.03 -4.75 5.15
C SER A 102 0.84 -3.86 6.38
N GLU A 103 0.42 -2.62 6.14
CA GLU A 103 -0.02 -1.68 7.16
C GLU A 103 -1.36 -1.06 6.73
N PRO A 104 -2.49 -1.69 7.08
CA PRO A 104 -3.83 -1.20 6.70
C PRO A 104 -4.14 0.21 7.19
N ARG A 105 -3.57 0.64 8.33
CA ARG A 105 -3.75 2.00 8.85
C ARG A 105 -2.99 3.08 8.08
N ALA A 106 -2.24 2.69 7.06
CA ALA A 106 -1.65 3.58 6.07
C ALA A 106 -2.06 3.20 4.64
N ASP A 107 -2.92 2.19 4.51
CA ASP A 107 -3.41 1.64 3.24
C ASP A 107 -2.31 1.22 2.27
N ILE A 108 -1.26 0.56 2.76
CA ILE A 108 -0.12 0.10 1.95
C ILE A 108 0.24 -1.35 2.22
N SER A 109 0.66 -2.06 1.17
CA SER A 109 1.11 -3.46 1.22
C SER A 109 2.26 -3.71 0.26
N ILE A 110 3.06 -4.75 0.55
CA ILE A 110 4.07 -5.31 -0.35
C ILE A 110 3.69 -6.75 -0.68
N LEU A 111 3.64 -7.04 -1.97
CA LEU A 111 3.54 -8.40 -2.51
C LEU A 111 4.92 -8.92 -2.88
N GLN A 112 5.06 -10.24 -2.86
CA GLN A 112 6.20 -10.97 -3.42
C GLN A 112 5.71 -11.82 -4.58
N VAL A 113 6.24 -11.58 -5.77
CA VAL A 113 6.11 -12.47 -6.93
C VAL A 113 7.34 -13.36 -7.05
N SER A 114 7.16 -14.59 -7.54
CA SER A 114 8.26 -15.55 -7.69
C SER A 114 9.05 -15.38 -9.00
N VAL A 115 8.41 -14.77 -10.00
CA VAL A 115 9.01 -14.57 -11.32
C VAL A 115 8.79 -13.13 -11.74
N VAL A 116 9.87 -12.45 -12.12
CA VAL A 116 9.85 -11.10 -12.70
C VAL A 116 10.20 -11.24 -14.19
N PRO A 117 9.35 -10.74 -15.11
CA PRO A 117 9.66 -10.74 -16.53
C PRO A 117 10.95 -9.99 -16.85
N ARG A 118 11.66 -10.40 -17.92
CA ARG A 118 12.94 -9.77 -18.31
C ARG A 118 12.79 -8.29 -18.68
N ASP A 119 11.66 -7.95 -19.28
CA ASP A 119 11.37 -6.60 -19.76
C ASP A 119 10.69 -5.73 -18.70
N ALA A 120 10.44 -6.27 -17.49
CA ALA A 120 9.90 -5.50 -16.39
C ALA A 120 10.92 -4.47 -15.90
N VAL A 121 10.44 -3.27 -15.63
CA VAL A 121 11.24 -2.16 -15.10
C VAL A 121 11.08 -2.08 -13.60
N VAL A 122 12.19 -2.01 -12.89
CA VAL A 122 12.19 -1.78 -11.44
C VAL A 122 12.20 -0.29 -11.16
N THR A 123 11.20 0.20 -10.42
CA THR A 123 11.09 1.60 -10.02
C THR A 123 11.41 1.77 -8.54
N LYS A 124 12.28 2.72 -8.22
CA LYS A 124 12.64 3.01 -6.82
C LYS A 124 11.69 4.05 -6.23
N LEU A 125 11.30 3.85 -4.97
CA LEU A 125 10.63 4.89 -4.18
C LEU A 125 11.56 6.10 -4.04
N THR A 126 11.20 7.20 -4.67
CA THR A 126 11.95 8.47 -4.60
C THR A 126 11.53 9.24 -3.36
N ASP A 127 12.40 10.12 -2.86
CA ASP A 127 12.05 11.00 -1.75
C ASP A 127 10.87 11.91 -2.10
N SER A 128 9.81 11.86 -1.29
CA SER A 128 8.60 12.65 -1.48
C SER A 128 8.64 14.02 -0.81
N ASP A 129 9.65 14.33 0.02
CA ASP A 129 9.73 15.61 0.73
C ASP A 129 9.92 16.83 -0.18
N PRO A 130 10.65 16.74 -1.31
CA PRO A 130 10.79 17.87 -2.23
C PRO A 130 9.52 18.25 -3.00
N ILE A 131 8.52 17.33 -3.07
CA ILE A 131 7.31 17.52 -3.88
C ILE A 131 6.43 18.61 -3.29
N ARG A 132 5.92 19.52 -4.15
CA ARG A 132 5.14 20.70 -3.75
C ARG A 132 3.77 20.74 -4.43
N VAL A 133 2.84 21.46 -3.83
CA VAL A 133 1.56 21.83 -4.45
C VAL A 133 1.82 22.55 -5.76
N GLY A 134 1.13 22.13 -6.82
CA GLY A 134 1.29 22.60 -8.18
C GLY A 134 2.23 21.77 -9.05
N ASP A 135 3.01 20.84 -8.47
CA ASP A 135 3.87 19.95 -9.27
C ASP A 135 3.02 19.03 -10.16
N THR A 136 3.41 18.91 -11.42
CA THR A 136 2.76 18.01 -12.39
C THR A 136 3.12 16.56 -12.07
N ILE A 137 2.08 15.73 -12.01
CA ILE A 137 2.20 14.30 -11.75
C ILE A 137 1.40 13.49 -12.77
N PHE A 138 1.66 12.19 -12.80
CA PHE A 138 0.77 11.25 -13.46
C PHE A 138 0.67 9.93 -12.68
N ILE A 139 -0.45 9.26 -12.86
CA ILE A 139 -0.77 7.95 -12.28
C ILE A 139 -0.90 6.96 -13.42
N VAL A 140 -0.45 5.73 -13.21
CA VAL A 140 -0.69 4.62 -14.14
C VAL A 140 -1.36 3.48 -13.37
N GLY A 141 -2.44 2.96 -13.91
CA GLY A 141 -3.22 1.92 -13.24
C GLY A 141 -4.14 1.16 -14.19
N ALA A 142 -5.12 0.49 -13.59
CA ALA A 142 -6.07 -0.35 -14.32
C ALA A 142 -7.54 0.04 -13.98
N PRO A 143 -7.97 1.30 -14.25
CA PRO A 143 -9.32 1.72 -13.93
C PRO A 143 -10.34 0.81 -14.61
N TYR A 144 -11.27 0.26 -13.83
CA TYR A 144 -12.29 -0.70 -14.29
C TYR A 144 -11.71 -1.91 -15.06
N GLY A 145 -10.46 -2.28 -14.78
CA GLY A 145 -9.76 -3.37 -15.47
C GLY A 145 -9.11 -2.98 -16.80
N LEU A 146 -9.16 -1.70 -17.20
CA LEU A 146 -8.45 -1.17 -18.37
C LEU A 146 -6.98 -0.95 -18.03
N ALA A 147 -6.18 -2.01 -18.21
CA ALA A 147 -4.77 -2.04 -17.81
C ALA A 147 -3.93 -0.91 -18.42
N HIS A 148 -2.93 -0.45 -17.67
CA HIS A 148 -1.93 0.52 -18.12
C HIS A 148 -2.51 1.88 -18.59
N SER A 149 -3.62 2.32 -17.99
CA SER A 149 -4.22 3.63 -18.25
C SER A 149 -3.45 4.73 -17.53
N LEU A 150 -3.14 5.82 -18.26
CA LEU A 150 -2.49 7.00 -17.72
C LEU A 150 -3.53 8.07 -17.35
N SER A 151 -3.41 8.63 -16.15
CA SER A 151 -4.13 9.82 -15.69
C SER A 151 -3.13 10.88 -15.24
N ALA A 152 -3.24 12.12 -15.70
CA ALA A 152 -2.34 13.21 -15.34
C ALA A 152 -3.07 14.30 -14.58
N GLY A 153 -2.36 15.01 -13.71
CA GLY A 153 -2.86 16.10 -12.90
C GLY A 153 -1.73 16.82 -12.16
N ILE A 154 -2.08 17.46 -11.06
CA ILE A 154 -1.13 18.14 -10.18
C ILE A 154 -1.28 17.67 -8.74
N ILE A 155 -0.30 17.96 -7.90
CA ILE A 155 -0.45 17.90 -6.46
C ILE A 155 -1.32 19.08 -6.03
N SER A 156 -2.50 18.80 -5.48
CA SER A 156 -3.46 19.81 -5.02
C SER A 156 -3.25 20.20 -3.56
N ALA A 157 -2.79 19.25 -2.72
CA ALA A 157 -2.46 19.46 -1.31
C ALA A 157 -1.54 18.34 -0.77
N ARG A 158 -0.96 18.57 0.41
CA ARG A 158 -0.25 17.57 1.21
C ARG A 158 -0.84 17.53 2.61
N TRP A 159 -1.12 16.35 3.12
CA TRP A 159 -1.80 16.14 4.38
C TRP A 159 -0.96 15.26 5.31
N GLU A 160 -0.69 15.79 6.49
CA GLU A 160 0.01 15.04 7.55
C GLU A 160 -0.85 13.85 8.03
N PRO A 161 -0.21 12.82 8.63
CA PRO A 161 -0.92 11.70 9.23
C PRO A 161 -2.03 12.16 10.20
N ASP A 162 -3.15 11.41 10.23
CA ASP A 162 -4.32 11.63 11.11
C ASP A 162 -5.05 12.98 10.91
N THR A 163 -4.90 13.63 9.75
CA THR A 163 -5.53 14.93 9.50
C THR A 163 -6.73 14.85 8.56
N VAL A 164 -6.69 14.10 7.48
CA VAL A 164 -7.73 14.08 6.43
C VAL A 164 -8.59 12.82 6.46
N ASN A 165 -8.03 11.69 6.82
CA ASN A 165 -8.74 10.41 6.88
C ASN A 165 -8.36 9.64 8.14
N ARG A 166 -9.32 9.47 9.07
CA ARG A 166 -9.11 8.78 10.34
C ARG A 166 -9.02 7.25 10.22
N ASP A 167 -9.43 6.69 9.09
CA ASP A 167 -9.27 5.26 8.81
C ASP A 167 -7.80 4.91 8.53
N PHE A 168 -7.03 5.91 8.06
CA PHE A 168 -5.61 5.77 7.73
C PHE A 168 -4.70 6.72 8.53
N PRO A 169 -4.69 6.63 9.87
CA PRO A 169 -4.02 7.59 10.75
C PRO A 169 -2.49 7.58 10.64
N LEU A 170 -1.90 6.63 9.94
CA LEU A 170 -0.44 6.53 9.73
C LEU A 170 0.00 7.04 8.36
N ALA A 171 -0.95 7.35 7.47
CA ALA A 171 -0.64 7.79 6.13
C ALA A 171 -0.43 9.31 6.04
N GLU A 172 0.68 9.71 5.46
CA GLU A 172 0.83 11.02 4.87
C GLU A 172 0.33 10.97 3.43
N PHE A 173 -0.53 11.91 3.03
CA PHE A 173 -1.17 11.91 1.73
C PHE A 173 -0.76 13.09 0.87
N PHE A 174 -0.50 12.82 -0.41
CA PHE A 174 -0.72 13.77 -1.47
C PHE A 174 -2.18 13.74 -1.91
N GLN A 175 -2.79 14.91 -2.06
CA GLN A 175 -4.05 15.09 -2.76
C GLN A 175 -3.77 15.49 -4.21
N THR A 176 -4.56 14.97 -5.14
CA THR A 176 -4.40 15.26 -6.58
C THR A 176 -5.76 15.36 -7.27
N ASP A 177 -5.81 16.14 -8.36
CA ASP A 177 -6.94 16.25 -9.28
C ASP A 177 -6.85 15.23 -10.44
N ALA A 178 -5.77 14.47 -10.53
CA ALA A 178 -5.68 13.35 -11.47
C ALA A 178 -6.83 12.37 -11.23
N VAL A 179 -7.43 11.88 -12.33
CA VAL A 179 -8.59 10.98 -12.26
C VAL A 179 -8.21 9.66 -11.59
N ILE A 180 -8.84 9.37 -10.44
CA ILE A 180 -8.72 8.10 -9.70
C ILE A 180 -10.11 7.45 -9.68
N ASN A 181 -10.18 6.22 -10.17
CA ASN A 181 -11.37 5.37 -10.13
C ASN A 181 -11.00 3.97 -9.64
N THR A 182 -12.01 3.15 -9.34
CA THR A 182 -11.86 1.73 -8.99
C THR A 182 -10.91 1.01 -9.96
N GLY A 183 -9.88 0.35 -9.43
CA GLY A 183 -8.82 -0.29 -10.20
C GLY A 183 -7.50 0.50 -10.27
N ASN A 184 -7.52 1.82 -10.02
CA ASN A 184 -6.30 2.60 -9.84
C ASN A 184 -5.66 2.41 -8.46
N SER A 185 -6.42 1.93 -7.47
CA SER A 185 -5.95 1.64 -6.11
C SER A 185 -4.70 0.78 -6.13
N GLY A 186 -3.67 1.20 -5.40
CA GLY A 186 -2.36 0.56 -5.36
C GLY A 186 -1.43 0.93 -6.51
N GLY A 187 -1.92 1.62 -7.54
CA GLY A 187 -1.10 2.08 -8.66
C GLY A 187 -0.11 3.18 -8.25
N PRO A 188 1.01 3.31 -8.99
CA PRO A 188 2.02 4.33 -8.74
C PRO A 188 1.58 5.73 -9.17
N MET A 189 1.99 6.74 -8.37
CA MET A 189 2.05 8.14 -8.78
C MET A 189 3.51 8.49 -9.08
N PHE A 190 3.72 9.11 -10.23
CA PHE A 190 5.02 9.55 -10.68
C PHE A 190 5.09 11.07 -10.83
N THR A 191 6.28 11.62 -10.63
CA THR A 191 6.62 12.97 -11.14
C THR A 191 6.59 12.98 -12.66
N ARG A 192 6.59 14.17 -13.28
CA ARG A 192 6.73 14.30 -14.73
C ARG A 192 7.99 13.62 -15.28
N ALA A 193 9.04 13.49 -14.47
CA ALA A 193 10.27 12.78 -14.80
C ALA A 193 10.17 11.26 -14.62
N GLY A 194 9.01 10.70 -14.25
CA GLY A 194 8.82 9.27 -14.02
C GLY A 194 9.44 8.74 -12.74
N GLU A 195 9.61 9.57 -11.72
CA GLU A 195 10.06 9.19 -10.40
C GLU A 195 8.87 8.78 -9.53
N LEU A 196 8.93 7.61 -8.90
CA LEU A 196 7.86 7.08 -8.05
C LEU A 196 7.79 7.82 -6.71
N ILE A 197 6.71 8.59 -6.50
CA ILE A 197 6.52 9.44 -5.33
C ILE A 197 5.35 9.04 -4.43
N GLY A 198 4.54 8.06 -4.83
CA GLY A 198 3.44 7.60 -3.99
C GLY A 198 2.65 6.43 -4.59
N ILE A 199 1.77 5.89 -3.76
CA ILE A 199 0.86 4.77 -4.07
C ILE A 199 -0.58 5.24 -3.91
N VAL A 200 -1.40 5.09 -4.96
CA VAL A 200 -2.81 5.47 -4.96
C VAL A 200 -3.58 4.70 -3.90
N SER A 201 -4.27 5.41 -3.04
CA SER A 201 -5.15 4.84 -2.02
C SER A 201 -6.61 4.96 -2.46
N HIS A 202 -7.24 6.10 -2.30
CA HIS A 202 -8.67 6.28 -2.50
C HIS A 202 -9.00 7.64 -3.10
N ASN A 203 -10.28 7.84 -3.42
CA ASN A 203 -10.84 9.14 -3.73
C ASN A 203 -12.00 9.46 -2.78
N ILE A 204 -12.25 10.74 -2.55
CA ILE A 204 -13.47 11.21 -1.90
C ILE A 204 -14.44 11.60 -3.01
N THR A 205 -15.63 11.00 -2.99
CA THR A 205 -16.62 11.17 -4.04
C THR A 205 -18.04 11.06 -3.49
N LYS A 206 -18.97 11.76 -4.11
CA LYS A 206 -20.43 11.62 -3.86
C LYS A 206 -21.12 10.82 -4.95
N SER A 207 -20.52 10.80 -6.15
CA SER A 207 -21.10 10.14 -7.34
C SER A 207 -20.59 8.71 -7.55
N GLY A 208 -19.57 8.26 -6.78
CA GLY A 208 -18.87 6.99 -6.98
C GLY A 208 -17.73 7.03 -8.00
N GLY A 209 -17.61 8.13 -8.78
CA GLY A 209 -16.51 8.37 -9.72
C GLY A 209 -15.52 9.43 -9.21
N SER A 210 -14.52 9.78 -10.03
CA SER A 210 -13.56 10.82 -9.68
C SER A 210 -14.20 12.21 -9.71
N GLU A 211 -14.02 12.97 -8.63
CA GLU A 211 -14.42 14.37 -8.50
C GLU A 211 -13.21 15.29 -8.28
N GLY A 212 -12.00 14.85 -8.64
CA GLY A 212 -10.77 15.63 -8.47
C GLY A 212 -10.25 15.65 -7.02
N LEU A 213 -10.69 14.74 -6.18
CA LEU A 213 -10.26 14.59 -4.79
C LEU A 213 -9.65 13.19 -4.59
N GLY A 214 -8.52 12.95 -5.25
CA GLY A 214 -7.75 11.72 -5.15
C GLY A 214 -6.69 11.81 -4.05
N PHE A 215 -6.44 10.70 -3.35
CA PHE A 215 -5.47 10.58 -2.25
C PHE A 215 -4.45 9.49 -2.55
N VAL A 216 -3.19 9.83 -2.34
CA VAL A 216 -2.04 8.99 -2.67
C VAL A 216 -1.09 8.98 -1.47
N VAL A 217 -0.78 7.80 -0.95
CA VAL A 217 0.17 7.65 0.16
C VAL A 217 1.57 7.96 -0.34
N THR A 218 2.30 8.83 0.39
CA THR A 218 3.63 9.27 -0.01
C THR A 218 4.65 8.12 -0.03
N SER A 219 5.61 8.17 -0.93
CA SER A 219 6.68 7.16 -1.03
C SER A 219 7.52 7.06 0.26
N ASN A 220 7.70 8.16 0.99
CA ASN A 220 8.40 8.17 2.28
C ASN A 220 7.61 7.38 3.34
N THR A 221 6.28 7.49 3.37
CA THR A 221 5.41 6.66 4.24
C THR A 221 5.58 5.17 3.90
N VAL A 222 5.51 4.80 2.62
CA VAL A 222 5.72 3.40 2.16
C VAL A 222 7.07 2.88 2.60
N ARG A 223 8.14 3.62 2.35
CA ARG A 223 9.51 3.24 2.73
C ARG A 223 9.62 3.04 4.24
N LYS A 224 9.21 4.05 5.01
CA LYS A 224 9.31 4.04 6.48
C LYS A 224 8.57 2.86 7.10
N LEU A 225 7.31 2.65 6.72
CA LEU A 225 6.46 1.66 7.39
C LEU A 225 6.73 0.23 6.90
N LEU A 226 6.90 -0.01 5.61
CA LEU A 226 7.00 -1.37 5.07
C LEU A 226 8.43 -1.87 4.86
N LEU A 227 9.39 -0.98 4.55
CA LEU A 227 10.75 -1.41 4.24
C LEU A 227 11.70 -1.22 5.42
N GLU A 228 11.62 -0.09 6.15
CA GLU A 228 12.51 0.21 7.27
C GLU A 228 12.01 -0.39 8.59
N GLN A 229 10.71 -0.24 8.93
CA GLN A 229 10.11 -0.81 10.13
C GLN A 229 9.80 -2.29 9.99
N ASN A 230 9.98 -2.86 8.79
CA ASN A 230 9.86 -4.30 8.56
C ASN A 230 8.52 -4.89 9.01
N ARG A 231 7.42 -4.16 8.79
CA ARG A 231 6.07 -4.56 9.15
C ARG A 231 5.72 -5.88 8.45
N ARG A 232 5.27 -6.84 9.24
CA ARG A 232 4.86 -8.16 8.73
C ARG A 232 3.38 -8.14 8.39
N TRP A 233 3.00 -9.00 7.46
CA TRP A 233 1.60 -9.29 7.19
C TRP A 233 1.11 -10.40 8.13
N TYR A 234 0.03 -10.12 8.86
CA TYR A 234 -0.60 -11.07 9.77
C TYR A 234 -1.85 -11.71 9.17
N GLY A 235 -2.45 -11.12 8.14
CA GLY A 235 -3.67 -11.61 7.48
C GLY A 235 -4.90 -11.55 8.36
N LEU A 236 -5.05 -10.46 9.11
CA LEU A 236 -6.13 -10.21 10.06
C LEU A 236 -6.90 -8.94 9.72
N ASP A 237 -8.22 -8.99 9.78
CA ASP A 237 -9.06 -7.82 9.95
C ASP A 237 -9.57 -7.78 11.39
N LEU A 238 -9.22 -6.71 12.10
CA LEU A 238 -9.47 -6.54 13.53
C LEU A 238 -10.32 -5.31 13.79
N MET A 239 -11.21 -5.42 14.77
CA MET A 239 -11.99 -4.30 15.29
C MET A 239 -11.77 -4.17 16.80
N LEU A 240 -11.39 -2.99 17.25
CA LEU A 240 -11.32 -2.67 18.69
C LEU A 240 -12.74 -2.66 19.26
N VAL A 241 -12.97 -3.45 20.30
CA VAL A 241 -14.23 -3.47 21.07
C VAL A 241 -13.96 -3.00 22.49
N THR A 242 -14.73 -2.00 22.95
CA THR A 242 -14.61 -1.37 24.26
C THR A 242 -15.99 -0.99 24.81
N GLY A 243 -16.10 -0.65 26.09
CA GLY A 243 -17.34 -0.19 26.72
C GLY A 243 -18.50 -1.16 26.56
N GLY A 244 -19.70 -0.67 26.23
CA GLY A 244 -20.91 -1.49 26.06
C GLY A 244 -20.74 -2.63 25.06
N MET A 245 -19.97 -2.42 23.98
CA MET A 245 -19.68 -3.47 23.00
C MET A 245 -18.84 -4.59 23.61
N ALA A 246 -17.83 -4.28 24.42
CA ALA A 246 -17.04 -5.27 25.13
C ALA A 246 -17.89 -6.03 26.18
N GLU A 247 -18.79 -5.35 26.89
CA GLU A 247 -19.73 -5.95 27.82
C GLU A 247 -20.70 -6.91 27.12
N ALA A 248 -21.32 -6.48 26.02
CA ALA A 248 -22.22 -7.29 25.21
C ALA A 248 -21.55 -8.55 24.65
N LEU A 249 -20.26 -8.46 24.31
CA LEU A 249 -19.44 -9.57 23.85
C LEU A 249 -18.76 -10.34 24.99
N LYS A 250 -19.07 -10.03 26.27
CA LYS A 250 -18.53 -10.68 27.48
C LYS A 250 -17.01 -10.67 27.56
N VAL A 251 -16.38 -9.58 27.10
CA VAL A 251 -14.92 -9.40 27.19
C VAL A 251 -14.55 -9.23 28.67
N PRO A 252 -13.64 -10.05 29.25
CA PRO A 252 -13.33 -10.03 30.67
C PRO A 252 -12.36 -8.91 31.11
N GLN A 253 -12.20 -7.88 30.28
CA GLN A 253 -11.31 -6.73 30.47
C GLN A 253 -11.90 -5.52 29.76
N PRO A 254 -11.36 -4.27 29.95
CA PRO A 254 -11.97 -3.04 29.41
C PRO A 254 -12.12 -3.00 27.88
N GLY A 255 -11.41 -3.84 27.15
CA GLY A 255 -11.50 -3.95 25.70
C GLY A 255 -10.71 -5.13 25.15
N GLY A 256 -10.81 -5.32 23.86
CA GLY A 256 -10.09 -6.38 23.11
C GLY A 256 -10.21 -6.14 21.62
N PHE A 257 -9.57 -6.98 20.81
CA PHE A 257 -9.67 -6.89 19.37
C PHE A 257 -10.46 -8.07 18.80
N LEU A 258 -11.69 -7.80 18.37
CA LEU A 258 -12.53 -8.76 17.65
C LEU A 258 -11.90 -9.10 16.30
N VAL A 259 -11.67 -10.35 16.06
CA VAL A 259 -11.17 -10.89 14.79
C VAL A 259 -12.36 -11.03 13.84
N LYS A 260 -12.49 -10.09 12.87
CA LYS A 260 -13.55 -10.14 11.88
C LYS A 260 -13.23 -11.14 10.77
N GLN A 261 -11.96 -11.14 10.31
CA GLN A 261 -11.51 -12.03 9.24
C GLN A 261 -10.08 -12.51 9.47
N VAL A 262 -9.81 -13.75 9.05
CA VAL A 262 -8.49 -14.36 9.05
C VAL A 262 -8.22 -15.00 7.70
N VAL A 263 -7.10 -14.67 7.08
CA VAL A 263 -6.60 -15.38 5.90
C VAL A 263 -5.93 -16.67 6.37
N LYS A 264 -6.42 -17.81 5.93
CA LYS A 264 -6.01 -19.14 6.41
C LYS A 264 -4.51 -19.40 6.30
N GLU A 265 -3.91 -18.98 5.20
CA GLU A 265 -2.48 -19.15 4.89
C GLU A 265 -1.58 -18.14 5.59
N SER A 266 -2.17 -17.15 6.27
CA SER A 266 -1.44 -16.12 7.01
C SER A 266 -0.86 -16.61 8.31
N LEU A 267 -0.01 -15.78 8.95
CA LEU A 267 0.49 -16.08 10.30
C LEU A 267 -0.65 -16.30 11.30
N ALA A 268 -1.68 -15.46 11.25
CA ALA A 268 -2.83 -15.58 12.16
C ALA A 268 -3.61 -16.89 11.96
N GLY A 269 -3.80 -17.30 10.70
CA GLY A 269 -4.43 -18.60 10.41
C GLY A 269 -3.59 -19.78 10.89
N GLN A 270 -2.27 -19.72 10.73
CA GLN A 270 -1.34 -20.76 11.22
C GLN A 270 -1.30 -20.86 12.74
N ILE A 271 -1.49 -19.76 13.47
CA ILE A 271 -1.63 -19.73 14.94
C ILE A 271 -2.94 -20.39 15.38
N GLY A 272 -3.93 -20.49 14.49
CA GLY A 272 -5.25 -21.05 14.79
C GLY A 272 -6.27 -20.02 15.27
N LEU A 273 -6.05 -18.73 14.98
CA LEU A 273 -7.06 -17.68 15.16
C LEU A 273 -8.25 -17.94 14.22
N ARG A 274 -9.45 -17.60 14.70
CA ARG A 274 -10.71 -17.75 13.96
C ARG A 274 -11.35 -16.41 13.71
N GLY A 275 -11.70 -16.14 12.45
CA GLY A 275 -12.52 -15.00 12.06
C GLY A 275 -13.98 -15.20 12.40
N GLY A 276 -14.75 -14.12 12.35
CA GLY A 276 -16.19 -14.16 12.53
C GLY A 276 -16.86 -14.98 11.43
N SER A 277 -18.03 -15.52 11.75
CA SER A 277 -18.74 -16.48 10.89
C SER A 277 -20.17 -16.05 10.54
N ARG A 278 -20.68 -14.99 11.16
CA ARG A 278 -22.06 -14.50 10.93
C ARG A 278 -22.16 -13.01 11.21
N MET A 279 -23.12 -12.36 10.58
CA MET A 279 -23.53 -11.02 10.93
C MET A 279 -24.31 -11.04 12.25
N GLY A 280 -24.11 -10.01 13.08
CA GLY A 280 -24.83 -9.77 14.31
C GLY A 280 -25.02 -8.28 14.56
N ILE A 281 -25.94 -7.92 15.44
CA ILE A 281 -26.12 -6.53 15.89
C ILE A 281 -25.65 -6.44 17.33
N VAL A 282 -24.66 -5.60 17.57
CA VAL A 282 -24.09 -5.34 18.89
C VAL A 282 -24.13 -3.83 19.13
N GLU A 283 -24.78 -3.36 20.20
CA GLU A 283 -24.97 -1.93 20.49
C GLU A 283 -25.52 -1.14 19.27
N GLY A 284 -26.44 -1.77 18.51
CA GLY A 284 -27.04 -1.15 17.30
C GLY A 284 -26.14 -1.10 16.06
N GLN A 285 -24.95 -1.68 16.10
CA GLN A 285 -24.03 -1.77 14.96
C GLN A 285 -24.04 -3.16 14.36
N HIS A 286 -24.11 -3.24 13.02
CA HIS A 286 -23.96 -4.49 12.28
C HIS A 286 -22.49 -4.88 12.26
N LEU A 287 -22.15 -6.02 12.81
CA LEU A 287 -20.78 -6.52 12.93
C LEU A 287 -20.67 -7.98 12.50
N VAL A 288 -19.52 -8.35 12.00
CA VAL A 288 -19.14 -9.77 11.86
C VAL A 288 -18.75 -10.30 13.24
N VAL A 289 -19.52 -11.26 13.77
CA VAL A 289 -19.33 -11.85 15.11
C VAL A 289 -19.06 -13.34 15.05
N GLY A 290 -18.70 -13.94 16.20
CA GLY A 290 -18.36 -15.37 16.30
C GLY A 290 -16.89 -15.66 16.05
N GLY A 291 -16.09 -14.63 15.80
CA GLY A 291 -14.62 -14.73 15.78
C GLY A 291 -14.03 -14.60 17.18
N ASP A 292 -12.75 -14.92 17.29
CA ASP A 292 -11.98 -14.73 18.52
C ASP A 292 -11.91 -13.24 18.90
N ILE A 293 -11.77 -12.96 20.19
CA ILE A 293 -11.39 -11.63 20.66
C ILE A 293 -10.01 -11.73 21.29
N ILE A 294 -9.03 -11.04 20.71
CA ILE A 294 -7.66 -11.01 21.22
C ILE A 294 -7.65 -10.16 22.50
N LEU A 295 -7.23 -10.75 23.61
CA LEU A 295 -7.13 -10.14 24.92
C LEU A 295 -5.71 -9.73 25.29
N ALA A 296 -4.72 -10.54 24.89
CA ALA A 296 -3.30 -10.25 25.09
C ALA A 296 -2.45 -10.92 24.02
N VAL A 297 -1.28 -10.35 23.74
CA VAL A 297 -0.24 -10.94 22.90
C VAL A 297 1.07 -10.91 23.68
N GLN A 298 1.73 -12.05 23.78
CA GLN A 298 2.76 -12.29 24.79
C GLN A 298 2.16 -12.00 26.18
N ASP A 299 2.79 -11.23 27.03
CA ASP A 299 2.22 -10.87 28.33
C ASP A 299 1.58 -9.46 28.34
N MET A 300 1.35 -8.88 27.14
CA MET A 300 0.79 -7.53 26.99
C MET A 300 -0.72 -7.59 26.73
N THR A 301 -1.51 -7.08 27.67
CA THR A 301 -2.95 -6.89 27.48
C THR A 301 -3.21 -5.89 26.35
N VAL A 302 -4.22 -6.16 25.52
CA VAL A 302 -4.64 -5.27 24.43
C VAL A 302 -6.08 -4.83 24.64
N ALA A 303 -6.25 -3.59 25.06
CA ALA A 303 -7.56 -2.96 25.29
C ALA A 303 -7.71 -1.62 24.53
N SER A 304 -6.68 -1.20 23.81
CA SER A 304 -6.66 0.05 23.06
C SER A 304 -5.77 -0.05 21.81
N ASN A 305 -5.91 0.90 20.90
CA ASN A 305 -5.01 1.01 19.74
C ASN A 305 -3.56 1.29 20.14
N GLU A 306 -3.34 1.97 21.28
CA GLU A 306 -1.99 2.21 21.82
C GLU A 306 -1.33 0.91 22.30
N ASP A 307 -2.10 0.03 22.94
CA ASP A 307 -1.59 -1.27 23.38
C ASP A 307 -1.25 -2.14 22.17
N MET A 308 -2.11 -2.17 21.15
CA MET A 308 -1.82 -2.86 19.91
C MET A 308 -0.54 -2.31 19.22
N ALA A 309 -0.33 -1.01 19.25
CA ALA A 309 0.91 -0.42 18.70
C ALA A 309 2.17 -0.89 19.45
N LYS A 310 2.10 -1.05 20.80
CA LYS A 310 3.19 -1.62 21.62
C LYS A 310 3.42 -3.09 21.28
N VAL A 311 2.35 -3.87 21.13
CA VAL A 311 2.41 -5.26 20.70
C VAL A 311 3.13 -5.38 19.35
N LEU A 312 2.72 -4.62 18.35
CA LEU A 312 3.35 -4.66 17.02
C LEU A 312 4.85 -4.38 17.08
N LYS A 313 5.28 -3.37 17.87
CA LYS A 313 6.72 -3.08 18.09
C LYS A 313 7.48 -4.24 18.73
N THR A 314 6.80 -5.02 19.59
CA THR A 314 7.40 -6.20 20.21
C THR A 314 7.50 -7.34 19.21
N LEU A 315 6.44 -7.56 18.42
CA LEU A 315 6.42 -8.58 17.38
C LEU A 315 7.47 -8.35 16.27
N GLU A 316 7.84 -7.10 15.99
CA GLU A 316 8.94 -6.77 15.06
C GLU A 316 10.29 -7.36 15.49
N LYS A 317 10.49 -7.58 16.80
CA LYS A 317 11.75 -8.10 17.39
C LYS A 317 11.76 -9.62 17.51
N ILE A 318 10.62 -10.28 17.41
CA ILE A 318 10.50 -11.73 17.51
C ILE A 318 11.18 -12.40 16.33
N LYS A 319 11.98 -13.42 16.61
CA LYS A 319 12.74 -14.19 15.61
C LYS A 319 11.95 -15.46 15.23
N PRO A 320 12.20 -16.00 14.02
CA PRO A 320 11.72 -17.32 13.67
C PRO A 320 12.12 -18.37 14.72
N GLY A 321 11.15 -19.17 15.14
CA GLY A 321 11.33 -20.21 16.17
C GLY A 321 11.06 -19.76 17.61
N ASP A 322 11.01 -18.46 17.88
CA ASP A 322 10.60 -17.93 19.19
C ASP A 322 9.13 -18.30 19.47
N GLU A 323 8.79 -18.44 20.74
CA GLU A 323 7.41 -18.71 21.15
C GLU A 323 6.54 -17.47 21.01
N LEU A 324 5.37 -17.64 20.40
CA LEU A 324 4.31 -16.64 20.30
C LEU A 324 3.10 -17.11 21.07
N ARG A 325 2.64 -16.32 22.04
CA ARG A 325 1.46 -16.57 22.86
C ARG A 325 0.40 -15.53 22.57
N VAL A 326 -0.82 -15.98 22.30
CA VAL A 326 -1.98 -15.11 22.07
C VAL A 326 -3.12 -15.58 22.98
N LYS A 327 -3.50 -14.75 23.93
CA LYS A 327 -4.66 -14.98 24.78
C LYS A 327 -5.90 -14.45 24.10
N ILE A 328 -6.92 -15.29 23.98
CA ILE A 328 -8.16 -14.98 23.26
C ILE A 328 -9.37 -15.29 24.13
N LEU A 329 -10.49 -14.66 23.80
CA LEU A 329 -11.83 -15.09 24.20
C LEU A 329 -12.46 -15.79 22.99
N ARG A 330 -12.79 -17.08 23.15
CA ARG A 330 -13.44 -17.94 22.14
C ARG A 330 -14.60 -18.66 22.80
N ASP A 331 -15.80 -18.57 22.22
CA ASP A 331 -17.00 -19.22 22.73
C ASP A 331 -17.21 -18.98 24.26
N GLU A 332 -17.05 -17.70 24.68
CA GLU A 332 -17.13 -17.21 26.06
C GLU A 332 -16.06 -17.81 27.03
N LYS A 333 -15.05 -18.50 26.51
CA LYS A 333 -13.93 -19.05 27.28
C LYS A 333 -12.62 -18.36 26.95
N VAL A 334 -11.82 -18.09 27.96
CA VAL A 334 -10.46 -17.58 27.76
C VAL A 334 -9.56 -18.77 27.47
N GLU A 335 -8.89 -18.68 26.29
CA GLU A 335 -7.93 -19.69 25.83
C GLU A 335 -6.60 -19.02 25.53
N GLU A 336 -5.52 -19.79 25.55
CA GLU A 336 -4.20 -19.34 25.12
C GLU A 336 -3.73 -20.19 23.93
N LEU A 337 -3.46 -19.52 22.82
CA LEU A 337 -2.85 -20.14 21.64
C LEU A 337 -1.34 -19.96 21.73
N ILE A 338 -0.60 -21.07 21.67
CA ILE A 338 0.86 -21.09 21.74
C ILE A 338 1.39 -21.72 20.45
N THR A 339 2.29 -21.02 19.79
CA THR A 339 2.94 -21.51 18.58
C THR A 339 4.38 -21.00 18.49
N LYS A 340 5.14 -21.54 17.55
CA LYS A 340 6.43 -20.97 17.17
C LYS A 340 6.27 -19.95 16.07
N PHE A 341 6.92 -18.80 16.21
CA PHE A 341 6.92 -17.77 15.19
C PHE A 341 7.53 -18.34 13.90
N PRO A 342 6.81 -18.37 12.76
CA PRO A 342 7.28 -19.01 11.54
C PRO A 342 8.47 -18.29 10.91
N ALA A 343 9.25 -19.01 10.11
CA ALA A 343 10.18 -18.41 9.16
C ALA A 343 9.42 -17.59 8.12
N ARG A 344 10.08 -16.57 7.57
CA ARG A 344 9.50 -15.73 6.52
C ARG A 344 9.28 -16.50 5.22
#